data_2dae902013ebdc5ae7e2e8edc84cc032
#
_entry.id   2dae902013ebdc5ae7e2e8edc84cc032
#
_cell.length_a   1.000
_cell.length_b   1.000
_cell.length_c   1.000
_cell.angle_alpha   90.00
_cell.angle_beta   90.00
_cell.angle_gamma   90.00
#
_symmetry.space_group_name_H-M   'P 1'
#
loop_
_entity.id
_entity.type
_entity.pdbx_description
1 polymer ?
#
loop_
_entity_poly.entity_id
_entity_poly.type
_entity_poly.pdbx_seq_one_letter_code
_entity_poly.pdbx_strand_id
1 'polypeptide(L)'
;LSTRIERDFSFQAGVHFEGNFIMNIYNLTLAMEVETLSIIEQNIAMDRIIYFLEDTLANSVFVQNTEKKAIEKYTQADIKVCTVPEEPYDQIITILLILKLNAITEGRLNITDIYLESELSDSVRFSYDIETAKHNPFGNKGWWLESSTMMNDVEKTTKKEKIVRLIKHTDWANVGLEWEKKAKASEILFTTDSDK
;
A
#
# COMPACT_ATOMS: atom_id res chain seq x y z
N LEU A 1 -10.86 -21.94 11.16
CA LEU A 1 -11.04 -22.02 9.71
C LEU A 1 -10.68 -20.67 9.13
N SER A 2 -9.50 -20.54 8.49
CA SER A 2 -9.17 -19.36 7.71
C SER A 2 -9.87 -19.50 6.34
N THR A 3 -10.48 -18.42 5.87
CA THR A 3 -11.05 -18.39 4.52
C THR A 3 -10.00 -17.78 3.61
N ARG A 4 -9.60 -18.54 2.58
CA ARG A 4 -8.72 -18.04 1.52
C ARG A 4 -9.56 -17.47 0.39
N ILE A 5 -9.19 -16.28 -0.08
CA ILE A 5 -9.80 -15.62 -1.22
C ILE A 5 -8.71 -15.22 -2.22
N GLU A 6 -9.08 -15.16 -3.49
CA GLU A 6 -8.22 -14.65 -4.55
C GLU A 6 -8.94 -13.53 -5.28
N ARG A 7 -8.20 -12.50 -5.68
CA ARG A 7 -8.75 -11.37 -6.41
C ARG A 7 -7.74 -10.78 -7.38
N ASP A 8 -8.23 -10.47 -8.57
CA ASP A 8 -7.46 -9.80 -9.62
C ASP A 8 -7.67 -8.29 -9.56
N PHE A 9 -6.59 -7.57 -9.85
CA PHE A 9 -6.53 -6.12 -9.97
C PHE A 9 -5.74 -5.75 -11.22
N SER A 10 -5.97 -4.57 -11.75
CA SER A 10 -5.16 -3.99 -12.80
C SER A 10 -4.98 -2.50 -12.54
N PHE A 11 -3.77 -2.00 -12.74
CA PHE A 11 -3.49 -0.58 -12.65
C PHE A 11 -2.44 -0.16 -13.69
N GLN A 12 -2.46 1.11 -14.05
CA GLN A 12 -1.50 1.70 -14.96
C GLN A 12 -0.54 2.60 -14.19
N ALA A 13 0.76 2.47 -14.44
CA ALA A 13 1.77 3.34 -13.86
C ALA A 13 2.96 3.49 -14.80
N GLY A 14 3.66 4.61 -14.71
CA GLY A 14 4.90 4.82 -15.45
C GLY A 14 6.09 4.17 -14.73
N VAL A 15 7.13 3.89 -15.50
CA VAL A 15 8.43 3.46 -15.01
C VAL A 15 9.50 4.42 -15.52
N HIS A 16 10.35 4.92 -14.62
CA HIS A 16 11.54 5.66 -15.01
C HIS A 16 12.72 4.70 -15.02
N PHE A 17 13.23 4.39 -16.20
CA PHE A 17 14.29 3.43 -16.40
C PHE A 17 15.31 3.96 -17.41
N GLU A 18 16.61 3.92 -17.08
CA GLU A 18 17.70 4.42 -17.93
C GLU A 18 17.46 5.83 -18.50
N GLY A 19 16.89 6.71 -17.68
CA GLY A 19 16.60 8.09 -18.09
C GLY A 19 15.33 8.27 -18.94
N ASN A 20 14.61 7.20 -19.24
CA ASN A 20 13.40 7.20 -20.06
C ASN A 20 12.15 7.00 -19.18
N PHE A 21 11.05 7.61 -19.61
CA PHE A 21 9.72 7.35 -19.08
C PHE A 21 9.01 6.35 -19.99
N ILE A 22 8.51 5.25 -19.40
CA ILE A 22 7.76 4.22 -20.11
C ILE A 22 6.45 4.00 -19.35
N MET A 23 5.32 4.07 -20.03
CA MET A 23 4.03 3.72 -19.46
C MET A 23 3.86 2.21 -19.48
N ASN A 24 3.33 1.63 -18.40
CA ASN A 24 3.12 0.20 -18.26
C ASN A 24 1.75 -0.11 -17.63
N ILE A 25 1.20 -1.27 -17.94
CA ILE A 25 0.00 -1.81 -17.32
C ILE A 25 0.39 -3.05 -16.51
N TYR A 26 -0.04 -3.07 -15.27
CA TYR A 26 0.22 -4.15 -14.33
C TYR A 26 -1.05 -4.92 -14.04
N ASN A 27 -1.01 -6.23 -14.22
CA ASN A 27 -2.04 -7.17 -13.82
C ASN A 27 -1.57 -7.92 -12.59
N LEU A 28 -2.40 -7.91 -11.57
CA LEU A 28 -2.04 -8.36 -10.23
C LEU A 28 -3.09 -9.35 -9.73
N THR A 29 -2.67 -10.54 -9.30
CA THR A 29 -3.51 -11.50 -8.57
C THR A 29 -3.01 -11.58 -7.14
N LEU A 30 -3.89 -11.36 -6.18
CA LEU A 30 -3.62 -11.49 -4.74
C LEU A 30 -4.34 -12.72 -4.20
N ALA A 31 -3.61 -13.60 -3.51
CA ALA A 31 -4.16 -14.61 -2.64
C ALA A 31 -4.09 -14.12 -1.20
N MET A 32 -5.21 -14.17 -0.49
CA MET A 32 -5.37 -13.57 0.84
C MET A 32 -6.07 -14.52 1.79
N GLU A 33 -5.67 -14.50 3.05
CA GLU A 33 -6.39 -15.15 4.15
C GLU A 33 -7.14 -14.11 4.98
N VAL A 34 -8.38 -14.44 5.31
CA VAL A 34 -9.24 -13.58 6.13
C VAL A 34 -8.96 -13.88 7.59
N GLU A 35 -8.41 -12.91 8.30
CA GLU A 35 -7.98 -13.07 9.70
C GLU A 35 -8.99 -12.47 10.71
N THR A 36 -9.83 -11.55 10.27
CA THR A 36 -10.86 -10.97 11.12
C THR A 36 -12.24 -11.58 10.86
N LEU A 37 -13.03 -11.77 11.91
CA LEU A 37 -14.43 -12.19 11.81
C LEU A 37 -15.38 -11.02 11.54
N SER A 38 -14.92 -9.78 11.64
CA SER A 38 -15.73 -8.60 11.36
C SER A 38 -15.83 -8.36 9.85
N ILE A 39 -17.02 -8.50 9.31
CA ILE A 39 -17.31 -8.17 7.91
C ILE A 39 -16.95 -6.72 7.57
N ILE A 40 -17.19 -5.80 8.51
CA ILE A 40 -16.88 -4.38 8.32
C ILE A 40 -15.36 -4.19 8.18
N GLU A 41 -14.57 -4.79 9.08
CA GLU A 41 -13.10 -4.73 8.99
C GLU A 41 -12.57 -5.41 7.72
N GLN A 42 -13.18 -6.52 7.28
CA GLN A 42 -12.82 -7.17 6.00
C GLN A 42 -13.04 -6.23 4.81
N ASN A 43 -14.20 -5.56 4.78
CA ASN A 43 -14.53 -4.61 3.73
C ASN A 43 -13.56 -3.42 3.74
N ILE A 44 -13.31 -2.81 4.90
CA ILE A 44 -12.33 -1.72 5.03
C ILE A 44 -10.94 -2.16 4.56
N ALA A 45 -10.48 -3.36 4.94
CA ALA A 45 -9.19 -3.88 4.51
C ALA A 45 -9.12 -4.03 2.98
N MET A 46 -10.18 -4.56 2.36
CA MET A 46 -10.28 -4.67 0.90
C MET A 46 -10.32 -3.30 0.23
N ASP A 47 -11.10 -2.37 0.76
CA ASP A 47 -11.22 -1.01 0.22
C ASP A 47 -9.90 -0.24 0.35
N ARG A 48 -9.09 -0.50 1.40
CA ARG A 48 -7.71 0.03 1.49
C ARG A 48 -6.81 -0.49 0.39
N ILE A 49 -6.90 -1.79 0.05
CA ILE A 49 -6.16 -2.36 -1.08
C ILE A 49 -6.57 -1.68 -2.39
N ILE A 50 -7.88 -1.58 -2.64
CA ILE A 50 -8.43 -0.93 -3.84
C ILE A 50 -7.95 0.51 -3.93
N TYR A 51 -8.15 1.29 -2.86
CA TYR A 51 -7.74 2.69 -2.80
C TYR A 51 -6.23 2.86 -3.05
N PHE A 52 -5.41 2.01 -2.45
CA PHE A 52 -3.97 2.10 -2.65
C PHE A 52 -3.58 1.82 -4.11
N LEU A 53 -4.14 0.79 -4.74
CA LEU A 53 -3.83 0.43 -6.11
C LEU A 53 -4.40 1.43 -7.14
N GLU A 54 -5.67 1.83 -6.99
CA GLU A 54 -6.41 2.60 -7.99
C GLU A 54 -6.29 4.12 -7.81
N ASP A 55 -6.23 4.61 -6.55
CA ASP A 55 -6.16 6.05 -6.27
C ASP A 55 -4.76 6.54 -5.94
N THR A 56 -3.97 5.74 -5.21
CA THR A 56 -2.63 6.16 -4.79
C THR A 56 -1.61 5.80 -5.87
N LEU A 57 -1.52 4.53 -6.23
CA LEU A 57 -0.46 4.01 -7.09
C LEU A 57 -0.74 4.23 -8.57
N ALA A 58 -1.99 4.07 -9.01
CA ALA A 58 -2.34 4.28 -10.41
C ALA A 58 -1.98 5.70 -10.89
N ASN A 59 -1.49 5.78 -12.12
CA ASN A 59 -0.99 7.00 -12.76
C ASN A 59 0.19 7.67 -11.99
N SER A 60 0.92 6.90 -11.18
CA SER A 60 2.21 7.31 -10.63
C SER A 60 3.36 6.91 -11.55
N VAL A 61 4.57 7.30 -11.17
CA VAL A 61 5.80 6.87 -11.83
C VAL A 61 6.69 6.19 -10.80
N PHE A 62 7.06 4.96 -11.04
CA PHE A 62 8.09 4.26 -10.27
C PHE A 62 9.46 4.82 -10.62
N VAL A 63 10.18 5.31 -9.62
CA VAL A 63 11.51 5.93 -9.79
C VAL A 63 12.43 5.42 -8.70
N GLN A 64 13.63 4.99 -9.06
CA GLN A 64 14.64 4.63 -8.06
C GLN A 64 14.95 5.83 -7.16
N ASN A 65 15.02 5.60 -5.85
CA ASN A 65 15.17 6.67 -4.85
C ASN A 65 16.48 7.47 -4.97
N THR A 66 17.48 6.93 -5.69
CA THR A 66 18.75 7.60 -6.01
C THR A 66 18.63 8.61 -7.16
N GLU A 67 17.60 8.49 -8.02
CA GLU A 67 17.34 9.31 -9.20
C GLU A 67 16.69 10.67 -8.83
N LYS A 68 17.37 11.46 -8.00
CA LYS A 68 16.82 12.73 -7.44
C LYS A 68 16.35 13.72 -8.50
N LYS A 69 17.06 13.81 -9.64
CA LYS A 69 16.67 14.71 -10.73
C LYS A 69 15.36 14.29 -11.41
N ALA A 70 15.16 12.98 -11.59
CA ALA A 70 13.93 12.44 -12.14
C ALA A 70 12.76 12.67 -11.19
N ILE A 71 12.96 12.39 -9.90
CA ILE A 71 11.96 12.63 -8.84
C ILE A 71 11.55 14.10 -8.82
N GLU A 72 12.51 15.02 -8.83
CA GLU A 72 12.24 16.45 -8.85
C GLU A 72 11.47 16.87 -10.10
N LYS A 73 11.88 16.42 -11.28
CA LYS A 73 11.23 16.70 -12.56
C LYS A 73 9.76 16.27 -12.56
N TYR A 74 9.46 15.03 -12.11
CA TYR A 74 8.08 14.54 -12.09
C TYR A 74 7.24 15.26 -11.03
N THR A 75 7.81 15.55 -9.86
CA THR A 75 7.13 16.29 -8.81
C THR A 75 6.79 17.73 -9.24
N GLN A 76 7.70 18.40 -9.96
CA GLN A 76 7.45 19.74 -10.52
C GLN A 76 6.34 19.72 -11.60
N ALA A 77 6.20 18.62 -12.33
CA ALA A 77 5.15 18.41 -13.30
C ALA A 77 3.81 17.93 -12.68
N ASP A 78 3.70 17.91 -11.35
CA ASP A 78 2.53 17.42 -10.60
C ASP A 78 2.20 15.94 -10.87
N ILE A 79 3.20 15.15 -11.24
CA ILE A 79 3.08 13.71 -11.44
C ILE A 79 3.37 13.01 -10.12
N LYS A 80 2.51 12.07 -9.72
CA LYS A 80 2.71 11.23 -8.54
C LYS A 80 3.97 10.37 -8.72
N VAL A 81 4.85 10.36 -7.71
CA VAL A 81 6.09 9.56 -7.73
C VAL A 81 6.01 8.47 -6.67
N CYS A 82 6.21 7.23 -7.09
CA CYS A 82 6.45 6.10 -6.21
C CYS A 82 7.95 5.81 -6.18
N THR A 83 8.60 6.07 -5.05
CA THR A 83 10.05 5.82 -4.93
C THR A 83 10.33 4.38 -4.58
N VAL A 84 11.27 3.76 -5.29
CA VAL A 84 11.68 2.37 -5.06
C VAL A 84 13.16 2.30 -4.67
N PRO A 85 13.56 1.33 -3.83
CA PRO A 85 14.94 1.26 -3.31
C PRO A 85 15.97 0.86 -4.37
N GLU A 86 15.53 0.10 -5.36
CA GLU A 86 16.32 -0.40 -6.48
C GLU A 86 15.72 0.05 -7.80
N GLU A 87 16.30 -0.33 -8.93
CA GLU A 87 15.69 -0.09 -10.24
C GLU A 87 14.29 -0.72 -10.31
N PRO A 88 13.31 -0.02 -10.92
CA PRO A 88 11.89 -0.40 -10.87
C PRO A 88 11.55 -1.57 -11.82
N TYR A 89 12.24 -2.68 -11.69
CA TYR A 89 11.86 -3.94 -12.33
C TYR A 89 10.60 -4.51 -11.69
N ASP A 90 9.83 -5.27 -12.45
CA ASP A 90 8.61 -5.92 -11.98
C ASP A 90 8.83 -6.77 -10.72
N GLN A 91 9.99 -7.44 -10.63
CA GLN A 91 10.39 -8.19 -9.45
C GLN A 91 10.43 -7.31 -8.20
N ILE A 92 11.04 -6.13 -8.28
CA ILE A 92 11.16 -5.18 -7.17
C ILE A 92 9.78 -4.65 -6.78
N ILE A 93 8.98 -4.26 -7.78
CA ILE A 93 7.61 -3.78 -7.59
C ILE A 93 6.75 -4.85 -6.90
N THR A 94 6.87 -6.11 -7.31
CA THR A 94 6.12 -7.23 -6.72
C THR A 94 6.41 -7.38 -5.23
N ILE A 95 7.69 -7.36 -4.83
CA ILE A 95 8.10 -7.45 -3.41
C ILE A 95 7.57 -6.26 -2.60
N LEU A 96 7.69 -5.05 -3.14
CA LEU A 96 7.21 -3.84 -2.46
C LEU A 96 5.69 -3.87 -2.29
N LEU A 97 4.96 -4.35 -3.29
CA LEU A 97 3.50 -4.44 -3.22
C LEU A 97 3.02 -5.44 -2.17
N ILE A 98 3.57 -6.67 -2.09
CA ILE A 98 3.12 -7.62 -1.07
C ILE A 98 3.39 -7.10 0.34
N LEU A 99 4.53 -6.44 0.57
CA LEU A 99 4.86 -5.82 1.85
C LEU A 99 3.89 -4.68 2.18
N LYS A 100 3.67 -3.77 1.23
CA LYS A 100 2.78 -2.61 1.41
C LYS A 100 1.34 -3.02 1.65
N LEU A 101 0.82 -3.94 0.87
CA LEU A 101 -0.56 -4.38 1.00
C LEU A 101 -0.80 -5.07 2.34
N ASN A 102 0.16 -5.85 2.85
CA ASN A 102 0.09 -6.39 4.22
C ASN A 102 0.17 -5.29 5.29
N ALA A 103 1.00 -4.27 5.09
CA ALA A 103 1.10 -3.17 6.03
C ALA A 103 -0.21 -2.38 6.16
N ILE A 104 -0.89 -2.09 5.04
CA ILE A 104 -2.13 -1.29 5.05
C ILE A 104 -3.36 -2.06 5.55
N THR A 105 -3.38 -3.38 5.44
CA THR A 105 -4.48 -4.22 5.96
C THR A 105 -4.36 -4.49 7.45
N GLU A 106 -3.18 -4.24 8.04
CA GLU A 106 -2.91 -4.35 9.48
C GLU A 106 -3.41 -5.67 10.09
N GLY A 107 -3.21 -6.79 9.34
CA GLY A 107 -3.55 -8.14 9.77
C GLY A 107 -5.04 -8.49 9.73
N ARG A 108 -5.94 -7.69 9.08
CA ARG A 108 -7.34 -8.09 8.86
C ARG A 108 -7.48 -8.99 7.64
N LEU A 109 -6.69 -8.70 6.61
CA LEU A 109 -6.43 -9.58 5.48
C LEU A 109 -4.92 -9.81 5.43
N ASN A 110 -4.50 -11.07 5.38
CA ASN A 110 -3.11 -11.45 5.22
C ASN A 110 -2.90 -11.85 3.76
N ILE A 111 -2.17 -11.02 3.01
CA ILE A 111 -1.82 -11.34 1.62
C ILE A 111 -0.70 -12.39 1.68
N THR A 112 -1.04 -13.64 1.34
CA THR A 112 -0.10 -14.77 1.39
C THR A 112 0.74 -14.87 0.14
N ASP A 113 0.15 -14.61 -1.02
CA ASP A 113 0.82 -14.68 -2.30
C ASP A 113 0.42 -13.52 -3.21
N ILE A 114 1.35 -13.07 -4.01
CA ILE A 114 1.17 -12.06 -5.04
C ILE A 114 1.72 -12.58 -6.36
N TYR A 115 0.96 -12.36 -7.43
CA TYR A 115 1.38 -12.62 -8.81
C TYR A 115 1.25 -11.33 -9.59
N LEU A 116 2.33 -10.89 -10.23
CA LEU A 116 2.35 -9.67 -11.03
C LEU A 116 2.88 -9.97 -12.43
N GLU A 117 2.17 -9.47 -13.41
CA GLU A 117 2.52 -9.50 -14.82
C GLU A 117 2.33 -8.09 -15.38
N SER A 118 3.27 -7.63 -16.20
CA SER A 118 3.16 -6.33 -16.85
C SER A 118 3.28 -6.45 -18.37
N GLU A 119 2.82 -5.45 -19.10
CA GLU A 119 2.97 -5.42 -20.56
C GLU A 119 4.44 -5.36 -21.00
N LEU A 120 5.33 -4.81 -20.18
CA LEU A 120 6.75 -4.74 -20.47
C LEU A 120 7.50 -6.04 -20.16
N SER A 121 6.90 -6.96 -19.42
CA SER A 121 7.56 -8.20 -18.98
C SER A 121 7.50 -9.33 -19.99
N ASP A 122 6.95 -9.10 -21.19
CA ASP A 122 6.84 -10.09 -22.26
C ASP A 122 6.23 -11.43 -21.79
N SER A 123 5.09 -11.35 -21.08
CA SER A 123 4.39 -12.50 -20.49
C SER A 123 5.12 -13.22 -19.35
N VAL A 124 6.16 -12.60 -18.77
CA VAL A 124 6.78 -13.13 -17.55
C VAL A 124 5.93 -12.72 -16.36
N ARG A 125 5.55 -13.69 -15.54
CA ARG A 125 4.81 -13.50 -14.30
C ARG A 125 5.77 -13.65 -13.11
N PHE A 126 5.88 -12.62 -12.30
CA PHE A 126 6.60 -12.66 -11.04
C PHE A 126 5.67 -13.10 -9.92
N SER A 127 6.13 -13.99 -9.06
CA SER A 127 5.37 -14.44 -7.89
C SER A 127 6.23 -14.36 -6.63
N TYR A 128 5.61 -13.88 -5.55
CA TYR A 128 6.20 -13.87 -4.23
C TYR A 128 5.18 -14.35 -3.21
N ASP A 129 5.64 -15.14 -2.25
CA ASP A 129 4.90 -15.45 -1.04
C ASP A 129 5.38 -14.55 0.12
N ILE A 130 4.53 -14.41 1.13
CA ILE A 130 4.81 -13.53 2.28
C ILE A 130 6.00 -14.04 3.11
N GLU A 131 6.26 -15.34 3.17
CA GLU A 131 7.38 -15.87 3.93
C GLU A 131 8.71 -15.47 3.27
N THR A 132 8.78 -15.50 1.94
CA THR A 132 9.93 -14.98 1.18
C THR A 132 10.05 -13.46 1.36
N ALA A 133 8.93 -12.73 1.33
CA ALA A 133 8.91 -11.28 1.49
C ALA A 133 9.33 -10.82 2.90
N LYS A 134 9.16 -11.63 3.95
CA LYS A 134 9.66 -11.35 5.31
C LYS A 134 11.19 -11.23 5.37
N HIS A 135 11.90 -11.86 4.44
CA HIS A 135 13.34 -11.70 4.27
C HIS A 135 13.64 -10.45 3.42
N ASN A 136 12.87 -9.39 3.61
CA ASN A 136 12.91 -8.15 2.89
C ASN A 136 14.34 -7.69 2.57
N PRO A 137 14.76 -7.67 1.29
CA PRO A 137 16.11 -7.27 0.90
C PRO A 137 16.36 -5.77 1.06
N PHE A 138 15.30 -4.97 1.25
CA PHE A 138 15.36 -3.51 1.29
C PHE A 138 15.51 -2.91 2.69
N GLY A 139 15.70 -3.77 3.72
CA GLY A 139 15.87 -3.35 5.11
C GLY A 139 14.56 -3.10 5.84
N ASN A 140 14.68 -2.62 7.08
CA ASN A 140 13.56 -2.53 8.03
C ASN A 140 12.86 -1.16 8.02
N LYS A 141 13.09 -0.33 7.01
CA LYS A 141 12.51 1.01 6.89
C LYS A 141 12.14 1.28 5.44
N GLY A 142 11.00 1.93 5.25
CA GLY A 142 10.51 2.35 3.96
C GLY A 142 9.00 2.46 3.96
N TRP A 143 8.45 3.23 3.03
CA TRP A 143 7.02 3.44 2.90
C TRP A 143 6.23 2.14 2.72
N TRP A 144 6.84 1.10 2.16
CA TRP A 144 6.23 -0.22 1.96
C TRP A 144 5.95 -1.00 3.25
N LEU A 145 6.53 -0.57 4.39
CA LEU A 145 6.26 -1.13 5.71
C LEU A 145 5.29 -0.26 6.55
N GLU A 146 4.92 0.90 6.03
CA GLU A 146 4.04 1.84 6.72
C GLU A 146 2.57 1.54 6.40
N SER A 147 1.70 1.60 7.41
CA SER A 147 0.25 1.38 7.23
C SER A 147 -0.49 2.55 6.59
N SER A 148 0.17 3.66 6.35
CA SER A 148 -0.38 4.86 5.69
C SER A 148 -0.57 4.67 4.17
N THR A 149 -1.19 5.65 3.49
CA THR A 149 -1.35 5.64 2.03
C THR A 149 -0.07 6.05 1.27
N MET A 150 1.04 6.31 1.96
CA MET A 150 2.27 6.80 1.34
C MET A 150 2.92 5.77 0.41
N MET A 151 3.51 6.25 -0.68
CA MET A 151 4.28 5.47 -1.65
C MET A 151 5.68 6.06 -1.91
N ASN A 152 6.16 6.89 -1.00
CA ASN A 152 7.51 7.45 -1.02
C ASN A 152 7.98 7.74 0.41
N ASP A 153 9.28 7.72 0.60
CA ASP A 153 9.89 8.16 1.84
C ASP A 153 9.97 9.68 1.82
N VAL A 154 9.19 10.33 2.67
CA VAL A 154 9.28 11.78 2.85
C VAL A 154 10.60 12.08 3.56
N GLU A 155 11.59 12.60 2.83
CA GLU A 155 12.70 13.28 3.49
C GLU A 155 12.11 14.40 4.31
N LYS A 156 12.31 14.34 5.64
CA LYS A 156 11.97 15.43 6.56
C LYS A 156 12.86 16.64 6.26
N THR A 157 12.62 17.27 5.11
CA THR A 157 13.26 18.55 4.82
C THR A 157 12.62 19.61 5.68
N THR A 158 13.40 20.16 6.57
CA THR A 158 13.09 21.22 7.55
C THR A 158 12.72 22.57 6.91
N LYS A 159 12.03 22.62 5.80
CA LYS A 159 11.46 23.83 5.21
C LYS A 159 9.94 23.79 5.26
N LYS A 160 9.41 24.51 6.24
CA LYS A 160 8.00 24.60 6.67
C LYS A 160 6.95 24.93 5.59
N GLU A 161 7.29 25.24 4.35
CA GLU A 161 6.33 25.79 3.40
C GLU A 161 5.82 24.86 2.28
N LYS A 162 6.47 23.71 2.07
CA LYS A 162 6.03 22.73 1.04
C LYS A 162 5.29 21.50 1.59
N ILE A 163 5.24 21.33 2.90
CA ILE A 163 4.68 20.14 3.56
C ILE A 163 3.15 20.08 3.50
N VAL A 164 2.46 21.21 3.32
CA VAL A 164 1.00 21.30 3.46
C VAL A 164 0.23 20.58 2.35
N ARG A 165 0.80 20.36 1.17
CA ARG A 165 0.10 19.66 0.06
C ARG A 165 0.22 18.15 0.09
N LEU A 166 1.33 17.60 0.61
CA LEU A 166 1.59 16.16 0.67
C LEU A 166 0.90 15.46 1.88
N ILE A 167 0.65 16.18 2.97
CA ILE A 167 0.11 15.61 4.22
C ILE A 167 -1.40 15.32 4.15
N LYS A 168 -2.14 15.91 3.21
CA LYS A 168 -3.61 15.81 3.19
C LYS A 168 -4.18 14.43 2.83
N HIS A 169 -3.39 13.48 2.33
CA HIS A 169 -3.87 12.20 1.83
C HIS A 169 -3.18 10.97 2.43
N THR A 170 -2.40 11.13 3.51
CA THR A 170 -1.64 10.02 4.11
C THR A 170 -2.38 9.28 5.22
N ASP A 171 -3.56 9.76 5.60
CA ASP A 171 -4.35 9.18 6.68
C ASP A 171 -5.64 8.55 6.13
N TRP A 172 -5.91 7.32 6.52
CA TRP A 172 -7.12 6.58 6.15
C TRP A 172 -8.40 7.27 6.60
N ALA A 173 -8.37 8.04 7.69
CA ALA A 173 -9.51 8.84 8.15
C ALA A 173 -9.96 9.87 7.11
N ASN A 174 -9.01 10.44 6.33
CA ASN A 174 -9.32 11.45 5.32
C ASN A 174 -10.09 10.90 4.11
N VAL A 175 -10.07 9.58 3.94
CA VAL A 175 -10.78 8.86 2.86
C VAL A 175 -11.87 7.93 3.38
N GLY A 176 -12.18 8.01 4.68
CA GLY A 176 -13.25 7.21 5.30
C GLY A 176 -12.93 5.72 5.45
N LEU A 177 -11.64 5.36 5.43
CA LEU A 177 -11.17 3.98 5.54
C LEU A 177 -10.41 3.73 6.86
N GLU A 178 -10.73 4.46 7.91
CA GLU A 178 -10.24 4.17 9.26
C GLU A 178 -10.92 2.92 9.84
N TRP A 179 -10.20 2.23 10.73
CA TRP A 179 -10.81 1.12 11.45
C TRP A 179 -11.89 1.62 12.41
N GLU A 180 -12.99 0.89 12.51
CA GLU A 180 -14.01 1.21 13.51
C GLU A 180 -13.40 1.22 14.91
N LYS A 181 -13.60 2.31 15.63
CA LYS A 181 -13.27 2.36 17.05
C LYS A 181 -14.20 1.38 17.74
N LYS A 182 -13.66 0.31 18.37
CA LYS A 182 -14.45 -0.52 19.27
C LYS A 182 -15.16 0.41 20.24
N ALA A 183 -16.50 0.45 20.19
CA ALA A 183 -17.27 1.16 21.18
C ALA A 183 -16.75 0.69 22.55
N LYS A 184 -16.26 1.61 23.39
CA LYS A 184 -15.97 1.28 24.79
C LYS A 184 -17.26 0.64 25.32
N ALA A 185 -17.17 -0.62 25.77
CA ALA A 185 -18.27 -1.25 26.45
C ALA A 185 -18.71 -0.25 27.52
N SER A 186 -19.89 0.34 27.34
CA SER A 186 -20.49 1.15 28.39
C SER A 186 -20.57 0.23 29.59
N GLU A 187 -19.88 0.58 30.67
CA GLU A 187 -20.11 -0.05 31.97
C GLU A 187 -21.59 0.09 32.26
N ILE A 188 -22.33 -1.01 32.08
CA ILE A 188 -23.69 -1.09 32.59
C ILE A 188 -23.53 -1.14 34.09
N LEU A 189 -23.61 0.02 34.73
CA LEU A 189 -23.77 0.14 36.16
C LEU A 189 -25.14 -0.44 36.50
N PHE A 190 -25.15 -1.71 36.90
CA PHE A 190 -26.29 -2.27 37.62
C PHE A 190 -26.32 -1.59 38.98
N THR A 191 -27.12 -0.55 39.11
CA THR A 191 -27.56 -0.08 40.42
C THR A 191 -28.49 -1.14 40.98
N THR A 192 -27.99 -1.98 41.86
CA THR A 192 -28.83 -2.78 42.74
C THR A 192 -29.45 -1.81 43.74
N ASP A 193 -30.66 -1.35 43.47
CA ASP A 193 -31.51 -0.77 44.48
C ASP A 193 -31.90 -1.91 45.45
N SER A 194 -31.13 -2.04 46.53
CA SER A 194 -31.53 -2.74 47.72
C SER A 194 -32.14 -1.71 48.65
N ASP A 195 -33.48 -1.61 48.61
CA ASP A 195 -34.21 -0.99 49.68
C ASP A 195 -35.52 -1.72 49.96
N LYS A 196 -35.51 -2.34 51.16
CA LYS A 196 -36.62 -2.76 52.04
C LYS A 196 -37.41 -3.98 51.67
#